data_97ccab9c47b61c6e34e7efcbb173e331
#
_entry.id   97ccab9c47b61c6e34e7efcbb173e331
#
_cell.length_a   1.000
_cell.length_b   1.000
_cell.length_c   1.000
_cell.angle_alpha   90.00
_cell.angle_beta   90.00
_cell.angle_gamma   90.00
#
_symmetry.space_group_name_H-M   'P 1'
#
loop_
_entity.id
_entity.type
_entity.pdbx_description
1 polymer ?
#
loop_
_entity_poly.entity_id
_entity_poly.type
_entity_poly.pdbx_seq_one_letter_code
_entity_poly.pdbx_strand_id
1 'polypeptide(L)'
;MALDPEKYFIIIPNMLGNGLSSSPSNTPAPYDGPRFPLITVRDNVLLQHRLISELFGIRTLALVTGHSMAAQQAYQWAALFPDMVQRLAPFCGSARTSRHNWLFLDGCKSALLADAAFAGGDYTAPPVVGIRAFARVYAGWAWSQSFFRQRLDREHLGFATMEAFITYAWEPSFLAHDANDLLAMLATWQAADISVDPRFDGDIGKALAAITVRDVVVMPCLTDLYFPPEDSEIEVAHMPHAELCVIPSVWGHMAGGGINPEDTRFINAALVDLLAR
;
A
#
# COMPACT_ATOMS: atom_id res chain seq x y z
N MET A 1 -12.56 -10.56 16.69
CA MET A 1 -11.72 -9.80 15.76
C MET A 1 -10.52 -10.67 15.41
N ALA A 2 -10.09 -10.71 14.13
CA ALA A 2 -8.93 -11.51 13.72
C ALA A 2 -7.64 -10.99 14.39
N LEU A 3 -7.39 -9.71 14.23
CA LEU A 3 -6.25 -9.03 14.83
C LEU A 3 -6.61 -8.57 16.25
N ASP A 4 -6.56 -9.51 17.20
CA ASP A 4 -6.96 -9.33 18.59
C ASP A 4 -5.70 -9.10 19.45
N PRO A 5 -5.51 -7.89 20.02
CA PRO A 5 -4.33 -7.56 20.82
C PRO A 5 -4.25 -8.33 22.15
N GLU A 6 -5.35 -8.97 22.59
CA GLU A 6 -5.32 -9.88 23.75
C GLU A 6 -4.70 -11.24 23.42
N LYS A 7 -4.62 -11.60 22.12
CA LYS A 7 -4.08 -12.87 21.64
C LYS A 7 -2.74 -12.74 20.93
N TYR A 8 -2.50 -11.59 20.30
CA TYR A 8 -1.35 -11.38 19.46
C TYR A 8 -0.58 -10.12 19.83
N PHE A 9 0.74 -10.20 19.78
CA PHE A 9 1.59 -9.03 19.77
C PHE A 9 1.62 -8.46 18.35
N ILE A 10 0.94 -7.32 18.15
CA ILE A 10 0.75 -6.70 16.84
C ILE A 10 1.80 -5.62 16.63
N ILE A 11 2.56 -5.73 15.54
CA ILE A 11 3.59 -4.77 15.15
C ILE A 11 3.13 -4.06 13.88
N ILE A 12 3.07 -2.73 13.93
CA ILE A 12 2.69 -1.88 12.79
C ILE A 12 3.83 -0.89 12.54
N PRO A 13 4.83 -1.25 11.74
CA PRO A 13 5.96 -0.36 11.48
C PRO A 13 5.60 0.72 10.46
N ASN A 14 6.00 1.96 10.73
CA ASN A 14 5.95 3.02 9.73
C ASN A 14 7.02 2.80 8.66
N MET A 15 6.65 3.02 7.41
CA MET A 15 7.60 2.99 6.30
C MET A 15 8.56 4.20 6.35
N LEU A 16 9.78 4.02 5.87
CA LEU A 16 10.67 5.14 5.60
C LEU A 16 10.06 6.02 4.50
N GLY A 17 10.21 7.31 4.63
CA GLY A 17 9.68 8.29 3.68
C GLY A 17 8.27 8.79 3.97
N ASN A 18 7.58 8.25 4.99
CA ASN A 18 6.16 8.56 5.26
C ASN A 18 5.91 9.75 6.20
N GLY A 19 6.96 10.50 6.60
CA GLY A 19 6.86 11.64 7.51
C GLY A 19 6.95 11.27 9.01
N LEU A 20 6.78 10.00 9.38
CA LEU A 20 6.83 9.53 10.78
C LEU A 20 8.12 8.77 11.10
N SER A 21 8.60 7.92 10.19
CA SER A 21 9.96 7.38 10.22
C SER A 21 10.92 8.38 9.56
N SER A 22 12.20 8.01 9.37
CA SER A 22 13.14 8.85 8.61
C SER A 22 12.57 9.15 7.22
N SER A 23 12.46 10.42 6.90
CA SER A 23 11.73 10.93 5.74
C SER A 23 12.38 12.21 5.21
N PRO A 24 12.10 12.63 3.98
CA PRO A 24 12.56 13.91 3.46
C PRO A 24 12.36 15.09 4.40
N SER A 25 11.19 15.17 5.03
CA SER A 25 10.79 16.29 5.90
C SER A 25 11.49 16.33 7.26
N ASN A 26 12.05 15.22 7.73
CA ASN A 26 12.61 15.11 9.09
C ASN A 26 14.05 14.60 9.16
N THR A 27 14.67 14.31 8.02
CA THR A 27 16.08 13.88 7.95
C THR A 27 16.99 15.11 7.78
N PRO A 28 18.11 15.20 8.53
CA PRO A 28 19.03 16.32 8.38
C PRO A 28 19.86 16.23 7.10
N ALA A 29 20.44 17.36 6.68
CA ALA A 29 21.41 17.38 5.58
C ALA A 29 22.53 16.34 5.81
N PRO A 30 23.03 15.66 4.77
CA PRO A 30 22.82 15.94 3.34
C PRO A 30 21.63 15.19 2.71
N TYR A 31 20.77 14.54 3.50
CA TYR A 31 19.67 13.67 3.02
C TYR A 31 18.28 14.29 3.24
N ASP A 32 18.21 15.60 3.44
CA ASP A 32 16.98 16.36 3.66
C ASP A 32 16.23 16.66 2.35
N GLY A 33 14.93 16.85 2.43
CA GLY A 33 14.09 17.27 1.30
C GLY A 33 14.28 16.43 0.04
N PRO A 34 14.52 17.05 -1.13
CA PRO A 34 14.66 16.32 -2.40
C PRO A 34 15.93 15.47 -2.50
N ARG A 35 16.84 15.56 -1.53
CA ARG A 35 18.08 14.77 -1.46
C ARG A 35 17.92 13.45 -0.71
N PHE A 36 16.70 13.17 -0.21
CA PHE A 36 16.41 11.91 0.44
C PHE A 36 16.56 10.74 -0.56
N PRO A 37 17.21 9.63 -0.16
CA PRO A 37 17.46 8.53 -1.07
C PRO A 37 16.16 7.82 -1.48
N LEU A 38 16.17 7.19 -2.65
CA LEU A 38 15.11 6.26 -3.01
C LEU A 38 15.11 5.09 -2.02
N ILE A 39 14.01 4.91 -1.33
CA ILE A 39 13.75 3.76 -0.45
C ILE A 39 12.82 2.79 -1.17
N THR A 40 13.20 1.53 -1.24
CA THR A 40 12.36 0.49 -1.83
C THR A 40 11.52 -0.24 -0.79
N VAL A 41 10.53 -1.00 -1.24
CA VAL A 41 9.79 -1.94 -0.37
C VAL A 41 10.74 -2.95 0.27
N ARG A 42 11.75 -3.41 -0.49
CA ARG A 42 12.77 -4.33 0.02
C ARG A 42 13.58 -3.72 1.18
N ASP A 43 13.99 -2.46 1.08
CA ASP A 43 14.72 -1.77 2.15
C ASP A 43 13.89 -1.68 3.43
N ASN A 44 12.61 -1.31 3.30
CA ASN A 44 11.68 -1.29 4.42
C ASN A 44 11.58 -2.66 5.10
N VAL A 45 11.40 -3.73 4.32
CA VAL A 45 11.26 -5.10 4.86
C VAL A 45 12.55 -5.57 5.52
N LEU A 46 13.72 -5.28 4.97
CA LEU A 46 15.01 -5.61 5.61
C LEU A 46 15.18 -4.93 6.96
N LEU A 47 14.81 -3.65 7.08
CA LEU A 47 14.87 -2.93 8.35
C LEU A 47 13.83 -3.43 9.35
N GLN A 48 12.62 -3.74 8.91
CA GLN A 48 11.57 -4.37 9.72
C GLN A 48 12.01 -5.73 10.24
N HIS A 49 12.65 -6.54 9.39
CA HIS A 49 13.21 -7.83 9.80
C HIS A 49 14.24 -7.66 10.90
N ARG A 50 15.17 -6.72 10.78
CA ARG A 50 16.15 -6.42 11.83
C ARG A 50 15.48 -5.96 13.13
N LEU A 51 14.52 -5.05 13.04
CA LEU A 51 13.73 -4.60 14.18
C LEU A 51 13.08 -5.78 14.91
N ILE A 52 12.42 -6.66 14.19
CA ILE A 52 11.68 -7.79 14.74
C ILE A 52 12.63 -8.84 15.34
N SER A 53 13.69 -9.19 14.61
CA SER A 53 14.59 -10.28 14.99
C SER A 53 15.66 -9.86 16.02
N GLU A 54 16.20 -8.64 15.90
CA GLU A 54 17.30 -8.17 16.74
C GLU A 54 16.79 -7.49 18.02
N LEU A 55 15.75 -6.62 17.91
CA LEU A 55 15.25 -5.86 19.04
C LEU A 55 14.19 -6.64 19.85
N PHE A 56 13.23 -7.28 19.16
CA PHE A 56 12.17 -8.02 19.84
C PHE A 56 12.48 -9.52 20.01
N GLY A 57 13.52 -10.04 19.38
CA GLY A 57 13.90 -11.46 19.46
C GLY A 57 12.89 -12.41 18.80
N ILE A 58 11.97 -11.90 17.96
CA ILE A 58 10.91 -12.68 17.33
C ILE A 58 11.51 -13.45 16.14
N ARG A 59 11.23 -14.74 16.08
CA ARG A 59 11.73 -15.67 15.05
C ARG A 59 10.64 -16.17 14.12
N THR A 60 9.37 -15.96 14.47
CA THR A 60 8.23 -16.47 13.70
C THR A 60 7.11 -15.44 13.77
N LEU A 61 6.49 -15.16 12.65
CA LEU A 61 5.32 -14.29 12.51
C LEU A 61 4.09 -15.17 12.25
N ALA A 62 3.10 -15.09 13.12
CA ALA A 62 1.84 -15.83 12.98
C ALA A 62 1.08 -15.41 11.71
N LEU A 63 1.16 -14.14 11.35
CA LEU A 63 0.56 -13.56 10.15
C LEU A 63 1.36 -12.35 9.70
N VAL A 64 1.57 -12.22 8.39
CA VAL A 64 1.96 -10.97 7.74
C VAL A 64 0.81 -10.55 6.83
N THR A 65 0.30 -9.34 7.04
CA THR A 65 -0.86 -8.82 6.31
C THR A 65 -0.73 -7.32 6.11
N GLY A 66 -1.43 -6.80 5.12
CA GLY A 66 -1.45 -5.37 4.86
C GLY A 66 -2.33 -4.99 3.68
N HIS A 67 -2.76 -3.74 3.68
CA HIS A 67 -3.53 -3.08 2.63
C HIS A 67 -2.59 -2.28 1.71
N SER A 68 -2.82 -2.31 0.40
CA SER A 68 -2.13 -1.43 -0.54
C SER A 68 -0.61 -1.63 -0.55
N MET A 69 0.20 -0.60 -0.34
CA MET A 69 1.66 -0.70 -0.20
C MET A 69 2.09 -1.61 0.96
N ALA A 70 1.27 -1.77 2.01
CA ALA A 70 1.55 -2.75 3.04
C ALA A 70 1.34 -4.19 2.55
N ALA A 71 0.45 -4.42 1.58
CA ALA A 71 0.36 -5.71 0.88
C ALA A 71 1.63 -5.99 0.06
N GLN A 72 2.18 -4.98 -0.63
CA GLN A 72 3.47 -5.11 -1.34
C GLN A 72 4.60 -5.50 -0.37
N GLN A 73 4.61 -4.91 0.83
CA GLN A 73 5.56 -5.32 1.88
C GLN A 73 5.29 -6.75 2.35
N ALA A 74 4.04 -7.18 2.47
CA ALA A 74 3.70 -8.54 2.87
C ALA A 74 4.20 -9.59 1.85
N TYR A 75 4.04 -9.33 0.56
CA TYR A 75 4.65 -10.16 -0.50
C TYR A 75 6.18 -10.18 -0.38
N GLN A 76 6.79 -9.02 -0.17
CA GLN A 76 8.25 -8.92 -0.03
C GLN A 76 8.76 -9.67 1.21
N TRP A 77 8.03 -9.62 2.33
CA TRP A 77 8.31 -10.40 3.53
C TRP A 77 8.32 -11.89 3.25
N ALA A 78 7.28 -12.38 2.61
CA ALA A 78 7.13 -13.80 2.29
C ALA A 78 8.16 -14.28 1.26
N ALA A 79 8.55 -13.45 0.30
CA ALA A 79 9.59 -13.79 -0.68
C ALA A 79 11.01 -13.79 -0.07
N LEU A 80 11.30 -12.88 0.88
CA LEU A 80 12.61 -12.79 1.52
C LEU A 80 12.79 -13.80 2.66
N PHE A 81 11.75 -13.99 3.48
CA PHE A 81 11.80 -14.72 4.74
C PHE A 81 10.63 -15.73 4.87
N PRO A 82 10.44 -16.64 3.89
CA PRO A 82 9.31 -17.56 3.88
C PRO A 82 9.24 -18.44 5.14
N ASP A 83 10.39 -18.86 5.69
CA ASP A 83 10.47 -19.70 6.88
C ASP A 83 10.05 -18.97 8.16
N MET A 84 10.05 -17.65 8.14
CA MET A 84 9.63 -16.82 9.28
C MET A 84 8.13 -16.52 9.28
N VAL A 85 7.48 -16.60 8.13
CA VAL A 85 6.07 -16.25 7.93
C VAL A 85 5.21 -17.51 7.94
N GLN A 86 4.33 -17.67 8.92
CA GLN A 86 3.42 -18.81 9.00
C GLN A 86 2.21 -18.64 8.06
N ARG A 87 1.66 -17.44 8.00
CA ARG A 87 0.49 -17.11 7.17
C ARG A 87 0.68 -15.77 6.49
N LEU A 88 0.14 -15.65 5.27
CA LEU A 88 0.24 -14.45 4.45
C LEU A 88 -1.15 -14.02 3.96
N ALA A 89 -1.50 -12.75 4.16
CA ALA A 89 -2.77 -12.22 3.71
C ALA A 89 -2.63 -10.79 3.16
N PRO A 90 -2.08 -10.59 1.95
CA PRO A 90 -2.08 -9.30 1.28
C PRO A 90 -3.47 -8.97 0.74
N PHE A 91 -3.92 -7.71 0.89
CA PHE A 91 -5.19 -7.29 0.31
C PHE A 91 -5.10 -5.94 -0.38
N CYS A 92 -5.84 -5.79 -1.49
CA CYS A 92 -5.81 -4.61 -2.36
C CYS A 92 -4.37 -4.16 -2.68
N GLY A 93 -3.51 -5.08 -3.10
CA GLY A 93 -2.11 -4.83 -3.41
C GLY A 93 -1.53 -5.90 -4.33
N SER A 94 -0.30 -5.77 -4.77
CA SER A 94 0.37 -6.69 -5.69
C SER A 94 1.83 -6.92 -5.32
N ALA A 95 2.41 -8.02 -5.81
CA ALA A 95 3.83 -8.33 -5.64
C ALA A 95 4.75 -7.40 -6.44
N ARG A 96 4.23 -6.82 -7.51
CA ARG A 96 4.93 -5.84 -8.36
C ARG A 96 3.97 -4.78 -8.86
N THR A 97 4.39 -3.51 -8.82
CA THR A 97 3.64 -2.41 -9.42
C THR A 97 3.48 -2.61 -10.92
N SER A 98 2.23 -2.69 -11.40
CA SER A 98 1.94 -2.85 -12.81
C SER A 98 2.32 -1.59 -13.59
N ARG A 99 2.53 -1.72 -14.91
CA ARG A 99 2.85 -0.58 -15.79
C ARG A 99 1.73 0.47 -15.80
N HIS A 100 0.47 0.03 -15.68
CA HIS A 100 -0.68 0.93 -15.62
C HIS A 100 -0.71 1.69 -14.30
N ASN A 101 -0.45 1.01 -13.18
CA ASN A 101 -0.35 1.65 -11.87
C ASN A 101 0.83 2.63 -11.82
N TRP A 102 1.98 2.26 -12.39
CA TRP A 102 3.14 3.14 -12.52
C TRP A 102 2.79 4.44 -13.26
N LEU A 103 2.03 4.34 -14.38
CA LEU A 103 1.58 5.50 -15.15
C LEU A 103 0.64 6.41 -14.35
N PHE A 104 -0.29 5.83 -13.59
CA PHE A 104 -1.15 6.58 -12.68
C PHE A 104 -0.31 7.39 -11.66
N LEU A 105 0.66 6.75 -11.02
CA LEU A 105 1.55 7.39 -10.05
C LEU A 105 2.39 8.52 -10.69
N ASP A 106 2.84 8.35 -11.92
CA ASP A 106 3.53 9.40 -12.67
C ASP A 106 2.61 10.60 -12.96
N GLY A 107 1.32 10.35 -13.19
CA GLY A 107 0.30 11.39 -13.29
C GLY A 107 0.14 12.18 -12.00
N CYS A 108 0.10 11.53 -10.85
CA CYS A 108 0.08 12.20 -9.53
C CYS A 108 1.35 13.04 -9.31
N LYS A 109 2.51 12.46 -9.59
CA LYS A 109 3.81 13.16 -9.52
C LYS A 109 3.83 14.40 -10.39
N SER A 110 3.44 14.26 -11.64
CA SER A 110 3.42 15.36 -12.61
C SER A 110 2.50 16.49 -12.17
N ALA A 111 1.34 16.17 -11.58
CA ALA A 111 0.41 17.17 -11.07
C ALA A 111 1.02 17.99 -9.92
N LEU A 112 1.75 17.34 -9.00
CA LEU A 112 2.44 18.04 -7.90
C LEU A 112 3.59 18.90 -8.41
N LEU A 113 4.41 18.36 -9.30
CA LEU A 113 5.58 19.05 -9.84
C LEU A 113 5.24 20.25 -10.74
N ALA A 114 4.00 20.34 -11.24
CA ALA A 114 3.53 21.48 -12.02
C ALA A 114 3.33 22.76 -11.18
N ASP A 115 3.31 22.67 -9.85
CA ASP A 115 3.25 23.84 -8.98
C ASP A 115 4.62 24.51 -8.91
N ALA A 116 4.71 25.76 -9.37
CA ALA A 116 5.96 26.54 -9.31
C ALA A 116 6.49 26.72 -7.86
N ALA A 117 5.60 26.70 -6.86
CA ALA A 117 5.97 26.79 -5.46
C ALA A 117 6.74 25.55 -4.96
N PHE A 118 6.71 24.42 -5.69
CA PHE A 118 7.47 23.22 -5.35
C PHE A 118 9.00 23.47 -5.42
N ALA A 119 9.46 24.37 -6.29
CA ALA A 119 10.84 24.82 -6.40
C ALA A 119 11.89 23.67 -6.42
N GLY A 120 11.60 22.58 -7.15
CA GLY A 120 12.49 21.42 -7.20
C GLY A 120 12.60 20.63 -5.88
N GLY A 121 11.70 20.87 -4.94
CA GLY A 121 11.68 20.27 -3.61
C GLY A 121 12.34 21.10 -2.49
N ASP A 122 12.99 22.21 -2.83
CA ASP A 122 13.61 23.14 -1.86
C ASP A 122 12.67 24.33 -1.55
N TYR A 123 11.38 24.06 -1.35
CA TYR A 123 10.37 25.08 -1.05
C TYR A 123 10.47 25.60 0.40
N THR A 124 10.12 26.88 0.58
CA THR A 124 10.03 27.52 1.91
C THR A 124 8.61 27.53 2.47
N ALA A 125 7.62 27.28 1.62
CA ALA A 125 6.22 27.13 1.99
C ALA A 125 5.63 25.97 1.18
N PRO A 126 4.70 25.20 1.74
CA PRO A 126 4.13 24.03 1.05
C PRO A 126 3.55 24.38 -0.33
N PRO A 127 3.81 23.57 -1.37
CA PRO A 127 3.24 23.75 -2.70
C PRO A 127 1.77 23.30 -2.72
N VAL A 128 0.89 24.09 -2.11
CA VAL A 128 -0.51 23.75 -1.82
C VAL A 128 -1.32 23.44 -3.10
N VAL A 129 -1.06 24.15 -4.20
CA VAL A 129 -1.77 23.93 -5.46
C VAL A 129 -1.38 22.57 -6.03
N GLY A 130 -0.12 22.24 -6.01
CA GLY A 130 0.41 20.95 -6.47
C GLY A 130 -0.09 19.78 -5.61
N ILE A 131 -0.08 19.92 -4.27
CA ILE A 131 -0.60 18.89 -3.36
C ILE A 131 -2.10 18.64 -3.60
N ARG A 132 -2.91 19.70 -3.81
CA ARG A 132 -4.32 19.55 -4.16
C ARG A 132 -4.53 18.87 -5.50
N ALA A 133 -3.72 19.23 -6.51
CA ALA A 133 -3.79 18.58 -7.82
C ALA A 133 -3.43 17.08 -7.71
N PHE A 134 -2.40 16.75 -6.96
CA PHE A 134 -2.03 15.37 -6.63
C PHE A 134 -3.20 14.61 -6.01
N ALA A 135 -3.82 15.16 -4.96
CA ALA A 135 -4.96 14.56 -4.26
C ALA A 135 -6.14 14.29 -5.20
N ARG A 136 -6.44 15.21 -6.13
CA ARG A 136 -7.53 15.07 -7.10
C ARG A 136 -7.29 13.96 -8.12
N VAL A 137 -6.06 13.84 -8.63
CA VAL A 137 -5.69 12.73 -9.52
C VAL A 137 -5.80 11.41 -8.73
N TYR A 138 -5.29 11.38 -7.52
CA TYR A 138 -5.31 10.19 -6.65
C TYR A 138 -6.73 9.73 -6.34
N ALA A 139 -7.63 10.66 -5.99
CA ALA A 139 -9.03 10.38 -5.68
C ALA A 139 -9.78 9.69 -6.83
N GLY A 140 -9.51 10.07 -8.07
CA GLY A 140 -10.17 9.52 -9.25
C GLY A 140 -9.88 8.03 -9.50
N TRP A 141 -8.83 7.48 -8.88
CA TRP A 141 -8.44 6.08 -9.00
C TRP A 141 -8.72 5.25 -7.75
N ALA A 142 -8.82 5.89 -6.58
CA ALA A 142 -9.06 5.19 -5.31
C ALA A 142 -10.48 4.59 -5.23
N TRP A 143 -11.43 5.22 -5.89
CA TRP A 143 -12.84 4.82 -5.88
C TRP A 143 -13.24 4.25 -7.22
N SER A 144 -14.12 3.27 -7.22
CA SER A 144 -14.59 2.67 -8.46
C SER A 144 -15.60 3.56 -9.17
N GLN A 145 -15.74 3.34 -10.49
CA GLN A 145 -16.83 3.95 -11.26
C GLN A 145 -18.22 3.54 -10.72
N SER A 146 -18.34 2.31 -10.21
CA SER A 146 -19.59 1.80 -9.63
C SER A 146 -19.95 2.50 -8.33
N PHE A 147 -18.97 2.86 -7.50
CA PHE A 147 -19.15 3.66 -6.30
C PHE A 147 -19.85 5.00 -6.63
N PHE A 148 -19.34 5.75 -7.60
CA PHE A 148 -19.94 7.02 -8.01
C PHE A 148 -21.26 6.84 -8.75
N ARG A 149 -21.43 5.78 -9.57
CA ARG A 149 -22.70 5.48 -10.25
C ARG A 149 -23.80 5.19 -9.24
N GLN A 150 -23.50 4.55 -8.13
CA GLN A 150 -24.42 4.28 -7.03
C GLN A 150 -24.54 5.46 -6.06
N ARG A 151 -23.86 6.58 -6.31
CA ARG A 151 -23.88 7.79 -5.49
C ARG A 151 -23.49 7.55 -4.02
N LEU A 152 -22.59 6.65 -3.76
CA LEU A 152 -22.19 6.31 -2.39
C LEU A 152 -21.42 7.47 -1.71
N ASP A 153 -20.80 8.34 -2.49
CA ASP A 153 -20.26 9.63 -2.03
C ASP A 153 -21.33 10.51 -1.37
N ARG A 154 -22.57 10.44 -1.82
CA ARG A 154 -23.71 11.19 -1.28
C ARG A 154 -24.50 10.38 -0.26
N GLU A 155 -24.97 9.20 -0.66
CA GLU A 155 -25.92 8.38 0.10
C GLU A 155 -25.29 7.76 1.35
N HIS A 156 -23.99 7.43 1.28
CA HIS A 156 -23.27 6.80 2.38
C HIS A 156 -22.31 7.77 3.09
N LEU A 157 -21.54 8.57 2.35
CA LEU A 157 -20.56 9.49 2.93
C LEU A 157 -21.15 10.89 3.18
N GLY A 158 -22.35 11.22 2.66
CA GLY A 158 -23.08 12.44 2.98
C GLY A 158 -22.63 13.71 2.25
N PHE A 159 -21.80 13.60 1.19
CA PHE A 159 -21.33 14.77 0.43
C PHE A 159 -22.35 15.22 -0.61
N ALA A 160 -22.83 16.47 -0.48
CA ALA A 160 -23.84 17.01 -1.38
C ALA A 160 -23.35 17.19 -2.82
N THR A 161 -22.07 17.45 -3.02
CA THR A 161 -21.44 17.70 -4.33
C THR A 161 -20.09 16.99 -4.44
N MET A 162 -19.66 16.74 -5.67
CA MET A 162 -18.32 16.18 -5.94
C MET A 162 -17.21 17.11 -5.43
N GLU A 163 -17.38 18.44 -5.56
CA GLU A 163 -16.41 19.40 -5.05
C GLU A 163 -16.29 19.31 -3.52
N ALA A 164 -17.41 19.16 -2.81
CA ALA A 164 -17.40 18.97 -1.36
C ALA A 164 -16.71 17.67 -0.98
N PHE A 165 -16.95 16.57 -1.70
CA PHE A 165 -16.27 15.29 -1.50
C PHE A 165 -14.77 15.44 -1.63
N ILE A 166 -14.27 16.05 -2.71
CA ILE A 166 -12.84 16.24 -2.93
C ILE A 166 -12.23 17.15 -1.86
N THR A 167 -12.85 18.31 -1.62
CA THR A 167 -12.29 19.35 -0.76
C THR A 167 -12.29 18.95 0.72
N TYR A 168 -13.27 18.19 1.18
CA TYR A 168 -13.41 17.85 2.61
C TYR A 168 -13.01 16.41 2.95
N ALA A 169 -13.05 15.47 1.99
CA ALA A 169 -12.65 14.10 2.25
C ALA A 169 -11.20 13.78 1.81
N TRP A 170 -10.72 14.43 0.73
CA TRP A 170 -9.44 14.06 0.11
C TRP A 170 -8.32 15.07 0.31
N GLU A 171 -8.52 16.30 -0.07
CA GLU A 171 -7.46 17.33 -0.01
C GLU A 171 -6.84 17.46 1.40
N PRO A 172 -7.61 17.42 2.51
CA PRO A 172 -7.03 17.63 3.84
C PRO A 172 -6.00 16.56 4.23
N SER A 173 -6.22 15.30 3.85
CA SER A 173 -5.30 14.22 4.16
C SER A 173 -3.96 14.39 3.45
N PHE A 174 -3.96 14.86 2.20
CA PHE A 174 -2.72 15.13 1.46
C PHE A 174 -2.04 16.42 1.89
N LEU A 175 -2.81 17.46 2.20
CA LEU A 175 -2.27 18.73 2.72
C LEU A 175 -1.63 18.63 4.11
N ALA A 176 -1.91 17.55 4.84
CA ALA A 176 -1.26 17.24 6.11
C ALA A 176 0.15 16.66 5.95
N HIS A 177 0.55 16.32 4.72
CA HIS A 177 1.86 15.73 4.42
C HIS A 177 2.80 16.72 3.75
N ASP A 178 4.09 16.53 3.96
CA ASP A 178 5.14 17.20 3.21
C ASP A 178 5.17 16.72 1.75
N ALA A 179 5.39 17.61 0.80
CA ALA A 179 5.37 17.27 -0.61
C ALA A 179 6.50 16.31 -1.03
N ASN A 180 7.68 16.44 -0.43
CA ASN A 180 8.80 15.50 -0.68
C ASN A 180 8.51 14.14 -0.07
N ASP A 181 7.82 14.05 1.09
CA ASP A 181 7.39 12.78 1.67
C ASP A 181 6.38 12.07 0.76
N LEU A 182 5.40 12.80 0.21
CA LEU A 182 4.46 12.26 -0.78
C LEU A 182 5.19 11.68 -2.00
N LEU A 183 6.20 12.41 -2.52
CA LEU A 183 6.99 11.96 -3.66
C LEU A 183 7.90 10.77 -3.32
N ALA A 184 8.47 10.72 -2.12
CA ALA A 184 9.27 9.58 -1.66
C ALA A 184 8.41 8.31 -1.55
N MET A 185 7.23 8.40 -0.95
CA MET A 185 6.28 7.27 -0.87
C MET A 185 5.80 6.82 -2.25
N LEU A 186 5.53 7.77 -3.14
CA LEU A 186 5.16 7.47 -4.53
C LEU A 186 6.29 6.75 -5.27
N ALA A 187 7.53 7.21 -5.11
CA ALA A 187 8.69 6.56 -5.73
C ALA A 187 8.92 5.14 -5.18
N THR A 188 8.72 4.93 -3.88
CA THR A 188 8.75 3.60 -3.26
C THR A 188 7.71 2.66 -3.89
N TRP A 189 6.48 3.15 -4.09
CA TRP A 189 5.42 2.38 -4.73
C TRP A 189 5.74 2.08 -6.20
N GLN A 190 6.20 3.08 -6.96
CA GLN A 190 6.61 2.87 -8.36
C GLN A 190 7.72 1.82 -8.51
N ALA A 191 8.65 1.76 -7.56
CA ALA A 191 9.76 0.83 -7.54
C ALA A 191 9.43 -0.55 -6.93
N ALA A 192 8.19 -0.76 -6.46
CA ALA A 192 7.83 -2.00 -5.79
C ALA A 192 7.82 -3.19 -6.77
N ASP A 193 8.72 -4.13 -6.53
CA ASP A 193 8.87 -5.38 -7.30
C ASP A 193 9.66 -6.39 -6.46
N ILE A 194 9.04 -7.48 -6.06
CA ILE A 194 9.71 -8.52 -5.26
C ILE A 194 10.80 -9.26 -6.04
N SER A 195 10.78 -9.21 -7.36
CA SER A 195 11.72 -9.93 -8.23
C SER A 195 13.08 -9.24 -8.40
N VAL A 196 13.23 -7.98 -7.94
CA VAL A 196 14.51 -7.26 -8.02
C VAL A 196 15.58 -7.78 -7.04
N ASP A 197 15.21 -8.67 -6.11
CA ASP A 197 16.19 -9.36 -5.30
C ASP A 197 17.11 -10.22 -6.19
N PRO A 198 18.44 -10.17 -5.99
CA PRO A 198 19.40 -10.92 -6.83
C PRO A 198 19.12 -12.41 -6.97
N ARG A 199 18.39 -13.02 -6.02
CA ARG A 199 18.00 -14.45 -6.08
C ARG A 199 17.03 -14.74 -7.22
N PHE A 200 16.28 -13.75 -7.67
CA PHE A 200 15.21 -13.94 -8.65
C PHE A 200 15.57 -13.39 -10.05
N ASP A 201 16.60 -12.55 -10.15
CA ASP A 201 17.12 -12.01 -11.42
C ASP A 201 16.02 -11.30 -12.28
N GLY A 202 15.11 -10.58 -11.61
CA GLY A 202 13.98 -9.88 -12.25
C GLY A 202 12.83 -10.79 -12.70
N ASP A 203 12.89 -12.07 -12.44
CA ASP A 203 11.83 -13.03 -12.79
C ASP A 203 10.77 -13.07 -11.68
N ILE A 204 9.61 -12.46 -11.96
CA ILE A 204 8.50 -12.40 -11.01
C ILE A 204 7.91 -13.79 -10.72
N GLY A 205 7.88 -14.69 -11.68
CA GLY A 205 7.40 -16.05 -11.49
C GLY A 205 8.27 -16.83 -10.49
N LYS A 206 9.60 -16.69 -10.59
CA LYS A 206 10.53 -17.25 -9.61
C LYS A 206 10.34 -16.64 -8.22
N ALA A 207 10.13 -15.33 -8.14
CA ALA A 207 9.93 -14.63 -6.87
C ALA A 207 8.64 -15.10 -6.18
N LEU A 208 7.55 -15.23 -6.93
CA LEU A 208 6.27 -15.71 -6.42
C LEU A 208 6.36 -17.20 -6.03
N ALA A 209 7.02 -18.05 -6.82
CA ALA A 209 7.23 -19.45 -6.49
C ALA A 209 8.10 -19.66 -5.24
N ALA A 210 8.93 -18.69 -4.87
CA ALA A 210 9.72 -18.73 -3.64
C ALA A 210 8.89 -18.41 -2.37
N ILE A 211 7.64 -17.95 -2.52
CA ILE A 211 6.69 -17.80 -1.42
C ILE A 211 6.12 -19.17 -1.07
N THR A 212 6.88 -19.91 -0.24
CA THR A 212 6.54 -21.28 0.20
C THR A 212 5.70 -21.30 1.48
N VAL A 213 5.19 -20.15 1.90
CA VAL A 213 4.23 -20.03 3.02
C VAL A 213 3.02 -20.93 2.74
N ARG A 214 2.61 -21.77 3.70
CA ARG A 214 1.56 -22.78 3.48
C ARG A 214 0.17 -22.21 3.36
N ASP A 215 -0.12 -21.17 4.15
CA ASP A 215 -1.45 -20.59 4.27
C ASP A 215 -1.39 -19.16 3.72
N VAL A 216 -1.79 -19.01 2.46
CA VAL A 216 -1.78 -17.72 1.75
C VAL A 216 -3.16 -17.42 1.21
N VAL A 217 -3.72 -16.25 1.56
CA VAL A 217 -4.99 -15.75 1.04
C VAL A 217 -4.77 -14.36 0.45
N VAL A 218 -4.88 -14.25 -0.86
CA VAL A 218 -4.75 -12.98 -1.59
C VAL A 218 -6.14 -12.38 -1.79
N MET A 219 -6.35 -11.15 -1.32
CA MET A 219 -7.68 -10.53 -1.30
C MET A 219 -7.71 -9.22 -2.11
N PRO A 220 -7.77 -9.24 -3.45
CA PRO A 220 -8.04 -8.04 -4.24
C PRO A 220 -9.50 -7.60 -4.08
N CYS A 221 -9.77 -6.31 -4.27
CA CYS A 221 -11.15 -5.84 -4.40
C CYS A 221 -11.61 -5.92 -5.87
N LEU A 222 -12.83 -6.41 -6.09
CA LEU A 222 -13.44 -6.61 -7.40
C LEU A 222 -13.36 -5.37 -8.32
N THR A 223 -13.39 -4.18 -7.75
CA THR A 223 -13.44 -2.93 -8.51
C THR A 223 -12.26 -2.01 -8.25
N ASP A 224 -11.16 -2.54 -7.70
CA ASP A 224 -9.93 -1.78 -7.46
C ASP A 224 -9.28 -1.38 -8.80
N LEU A 225 -8.99 -0.08 -8.96
CA LEU A 225 -8.34 0.45 -10.16
C LEU A 225 -6.82 0.53 -10.01
N TYR A 226 -6.30 0.47 -8.77
CA TYR A 226 -4.87 0.42 -8.52
C TYR A 226 -4.31 -0.99 -8.66
N PHE A 227 -5.01 -1.96 -8.06
CA PHE A 227 -4.61 -3.37 -7.98
C PHE A 227 -5.80 -4.25 -8.38
N PRO A 228 -6.06 -4.37 -9.70
CA PRO A 228 -7.20 -5.11 -10.20
C PRO A 228 -7.05 -6.62 -9.89
N PRO A 229 -8.18 -7.36 -9.73
CA PRO A 229 -8.17 -8.79 -9.45
C PRO A 229 -7.37 -9.62 -10.44
N GLU A 230 -7.34 -9.20 -11.70
CA GLU A 230 -6.61 -9.89 -12.79
C GLU A 230 -5.11 -9.98 -12.51
N ASP A 231 -4.50 -8.95 -11.92
CA ASP A 231 -3.09 -8.99 -11.51
C ASP A 231 -2.89 -10.03 -10.39
N SER A 232 -3.80 -10.09 -9.42
CA SER A 232 -3.76 -11.08 -8.33
C SER A 232 -4.01 -12.52 -8.82
N GLU A 233 -4.86 -12.72 -9.83
CA GLU A 233 -5.07 -14.03 -10.47
C GLU A 233 -3.76 -14.56 -11.07
N ILE A 234 -3.02 -13.70 -11.77
CA ILE A 234 -1.71 -14.04 -12.34
C ILE A 234 -0.72 -14.38 -11.23
N GLU A 235 -0.68 -13.61 -10.16
CA GLU A 235 0.23 -13.83 -9.03
C GLU A 235 -0.05 -15.14 -8.30
N VAL A 236 -1.31 -15.41 -7.98
CA VAL A 236 -1.76 -16.64 -7.30
C VAL A 236 -1.41 -17.90 -8.11
N ALA A 237 -1.51 -17.82 -9.45
CA ALA A 237 -1.15 -18.93 -10.32
C ALA A 237 0.31 -19.35 -10.24
N HIS A 238 1.20 -18.49 -9.72
CA HIS A 238 2.63 -18.79 -9.53
C HIS A 238 2.99 -19.14 -8.08
N MET A 239 2.08 -18.97 -7.12
CA MET A 239 2.34 -19.28 -5.71
C MET A 239 1.77 -20.68 -5.35
N PRO A 240 2.59 -21.59 -4.77
CA PRO A 240 2.20 -23.01 -4.59
C PRO A 240 0.97 -23.23 -3.70
N HIS A 241 0.72 -22.34 -2.75
CA HIS A 241 -0.28 -22.52 -1.69
C HIS A 241 -1.23 -21.32 -1.55
N ALA A 242 -1.32 -20.48 -2.58
CA ALA A 242 -2.15 -19.27 -2.51
C ALA A 242 -3.59 -19.55 -2.96
N GLU A 243 -4.52 -19.00 -2.23
CA GLU A 243 -5.94 -18.93 -2.55
C GLU A 243 -6.33 -17.49 -2.90
N LEU A 244 -7.12 -17.31 -3.95
CA LEU A 244 -7.70 -16.02 -4.30
C LEU A 244 -9.05 -15.85 -3.61
N CYS A 245 -9.21 -14.76 -2.85
CA CYS A 245 -10.44 -14.43 -2.13
C CYS A 245 -10.87 -13.00 -2.47
N VAL A 246 -11.55 -12.81 -3.60
CA VAL A 246 -11.94 -11.48 -4.10
C VAL A 246 -12.94 -10.82 -3.16
N ILE A 247 -12.65 -9.61 -2.69
CA ILE A 247 -13.58 -8.77 -1.92
C ILE A 247 -14.69 -8.28 -2.86
N PRO A 248 -15.96 -8.67 -2.68
CA PRO A 248 -17.05 -8.37 -3.61
C PRO A 248 -17.60 -6.94 -3.40
N SER A 249 -16.74 -5.94 -3.52
CA SER A 249 -17.05 -4.55 -3.18
C SER A 249 -17.04 -3.65 -4.40
N VAL A 250 -17.87 -2.61 -4.34
CA VAL A 250 -17.89 -1.49 -5.29
C VAL A 250 -17.09 -0.29 -4.80
N TRP A 251 -16.44 -0.38 -3.65
CA TRP A 251 -15.69 0.71 -3.03
C TRP A 251 -14.30 0.91 -3.63
N GLY A 252 -13.91 0.12 -4.64
CA GLY A 252 -12.60 0.20 -5.25
C GLY A 252 -11.49 -0.11 -4.25
N HIS A 253 -10.39 0.61 -4.34
CA HIS A 253 -9.26 0.45 -3.41
C HIS A 253 -9.63 0.71 -1.94
N MET A 254 -10.64 1.55 -1.71
CA MET A 254 -11.09 1.92 -0.36
C MET A 254 -11.84 0.79 0.37
N ALA A 255 -12.13 -0.34 -0.30
CA ALA A 255 -12.65 -1.55 0.35
C ALA A 255 -11.71 -2.06 1.46
N GLY A 256 -10.38 -1.93 1.27
CA GLY A 256 -9.37 -2.26 2.30
C GLY A 256 -9.16 -1.18 3.35
N GLY A 257 -9.75 0.01 3.20
CA GLY A 257 -9.50 1.18 4.05
C GLY A 257 -10.30 1.24 5.35
N GLY A 258 -11.13 0.25 5.65
CA GLY A 258 -11.92 0.18 6.89
C GLY A 258 -13.11 1.15 6.96
N ILE A 259 -13.47 1.81 5.85
CA ILE A 259 -14.57 2.79 5.79
C ILE A 259 -15.93 2.07 5.68
N ASN A 260 -16.00 1.03 4.86
CA ASN A 260 -17.21 0.23 4.69
C ASN A 260 -17.23 -0.94 5.71
N PRO A 261 -18.24 -0.99 6.61
CA PRO A 261 -18.34 -2.08 7.58
C PRO A 261 -18.53 -3.47 6.96
N GLU A 262 -19.11 -3.57 5.76
CA GLU A 262 -19.29 -4.85 5.06
C GLU A 262 -17.97 -5.41 4.55
N ASP A 263 -17.16 -4.58 3.94
CA ASP A 263 -15.81 -4.95 3.48
C ASP A 263 -14.92 -5.33 4.67
N THR A 264 -15.00 -4.54 5.76
CA THR A 264 -14.27 -4.84 7.00
C THR A 264 -14.66 -6.20 7.59
N ARG A 265 -15.96 -6.53 7.58
CA ARG A 265 -16.44 -7.84 8.05
C ARG A 265 -15.95 -8.97 7.16
N PHE A 266 -15.96 -8.78 5.84
CA PHE A 266 -15.48 -9.78 4.88
C PHE A 266 -13.99 -10.08 5.09
N ILE A 267 -13.15 -9.04 5.13
CA ILE A 267 -11.70 -9.18 5.36
C ILE A 267 -11.44 -9.81 6.72
N ASN A 268 -12.12 -9.36 7.77
CA ASN A 268 -11.96 -9.94 9.10
C ASN A 268 -12.35 -11.42 9.16
N ALA A 269 -13.41 -11.84 8.49
CA ALA A 269 -13.81 -13.25 8.43
C ALA A 269 -12.73 -14.10 7.74
N ALA A 270 -12.22 -13.65 6.58
CA ALA A 270 -11.15 -14.34 5.87
C ALA A 270 -9.87 -14.47 6.72
N LEU A 271 -9.52 -13.42 7.48
CA LEU A 271 -8.36 -13.47 8.39
C LEU A 271 -8.59 -14.39 9.60
N VAL A 272 -9.82 -14.46 10.13
CA VAL A 272 -10.17 -15.41 11.21
C VAL A 272 -10.02 -16.84 10.73
N ASP A 273 -10.56 -17.14 9.54
CA ASP A 273 -10.48 -18.48 8.94
C ASP A 273 -9.03 -18.87 8.65
N LEU A 274 -8.22 -17.93 8.13
CA LEU A 274 -6.81 -18.15 7.88
C LEU A 274 -6.03 -18.42 9.18
N LEU A 275 -6.28 -17.66 10.24
CA LEU A 275 -5.60 -17.83 11.53
C LEU A 275 -6.02 -19.11 12.27
N ALA A 276 -7.12 -19.75 11.87
CA ALA A 276 -7.59 -21.02 12.42
C ALA A 276 -6.93 -22.25 11.77
N ARG A 277 -6.27 -22.10 10.63
CA ARG A 277 -5.50 -23.15 9.93
C ARG A 277 -4.17 -23.37 10.62
#